data_9376329f350d4e0c107d8c853c33dd9a
#
_entry.id   9376329f350d4e0c107d8c853c33dd9a
#
_cell.length_a   1.000
_cell.length_b   1.000
_cell.length_c   1.000
_cell.angle_alpha   90.00
_cell.angle_beta   90.00
_cell.angle_gamma   90.00
#
_symmetry.space_group_name_H-M   'P 1'
#
loop_
_entity.id
_entity.type
_entity.pdbx_description
1 polymer ?
#
loop_
_entity_poly.entity_id
_entity_poly.type
_entity_poly.pdbx_seq_one_letter_code
_entity_poly.pdbx_strand_id
1 'polypeptide(L)'
;MLLKRRKHPDSGKYPLRDASMIKMLSHKAPEASHSHKGRKHMKYIHIHPLDNVVVALEDLKKGDLISVTAKTPAEIQSSEAPAGIQKAASVEGTSEPAPSAVSSPGILLREDVARGHKIALTDIAAGQPVIKYGCVIARARTDIPAGSWVHTHNAETELSENTEYHYDHKVYELPEVAEKTFRGYRRADGRVGIRNELWIVPLVGCVNGIAKELAEENQKLIAGTSVDGLYYFQHPYGCSQMGEDLATTAKLLAALVRHPNAGGVLVLSLGCENLQPEMFREVLGSYDPDRVKFLVCQEEEDEAVKGAQLLRELAEYASQFRREELPASELVVGMKCGGSDGLSGITANPAVGRFSDRLIALGGSTVLTEVPEMFGAENILFSRCENEVVYRKAVDMVNAFKKYFTDHGQVVYENPSPGNKKGGITTLEDKSCGCVQKGGSAQIVDVLSYAEPVTKKGLNLLSGPGNDLVSATDLTAAGAHLILFTTGRGTPFGAPAPTVKIATNSQLAMRKKNWIDFNAGTVAEGKETLDEAGDRLLDYVLSVASGEETISEQHGCREIAIFKDGVTL
;
A
#
# COMPACT_ATOMS: atom_id res chain seq x y z
N MET A 1 15.10 -23.20 -53.15
CA MET A 1 16.55 -23.30 -53.38
C MET A 1 17.26 -22.57 -52.23
N LEU A 2 17.79 -23.37 -51.31
CA LEU A 2 18.80 -23.15 -50.28
C LEU A 2 18.83 -21.82 -49.49
N LEU A 3 18.24 -21.82 -48.27
CA LEU A 3 18.49 -20.95 -47.17
C LEU A 3 19.83 -21.29 -46.49
N LYS A 4 20.82 -20.40 -46.56
CA LYS A 4 22.06 -20.50 -45.76
C LYS A 4 21.81 -19.96 -44.35
N ARG A 5 21.92 -20.85 -43.34
CA ARG A 5 22.01 -20.53 -41.93
C ARG A 5 23.28 -19.69 -41.64
N ARG A 6 23.12 -18.50 -41.05
CA ARG A 6 24.24 -17.78 -40.42
C ARG A 6 24.33 -18.21 -38.95
N LYS A 7 25.53 -18.63 -38.54
CA LYS A 7 25.87 -18.97 -37.15
C LYS A 7 25.96 -17.68 -36.32
N HIS A 8 25.39 -17.72 -35.10
CA HIS A 8 25.62 -16.72 -34.05
C HIS A 8 27.05 -16.90 -33.49
N PRO A 9 27.76 -15.82 -33.16
CA PRO A 9 28.99 -15.89 -32.36
C PRO A 9 28.66 -15.96 -30.86
N ASP A 10 29.60 -16.55 -30.14
CA ASP A 10 29.60 -16.97 -28.75
C ASP A 10 29.18 -15.91 -27.72
N SER A 11 28.43 -16.41 -26.72
CA SER A 11 28.12 -15.73 -25.48
C SER A 11 29.38 -15.40 -24.66
N GLY A 12 29.75 -14.12 -24.58
CA GLY A 12 30.78 -13.63 -23.67
C GLY A 12 30.32 -13.76 -22.21
N LYS A 13 31.10 -14.51 -21.41
CA LYS A 13 30.95 -14.67 -19.96
C LYS A 13 31.18 -13.33 -19.27
N TYR A 14 30.18 -12.87 -18.51
CA TYR A 14 30.38 -11.81 -17.51
C TYR A 14 31.23 -12.34 -16.35
N PRO A 15 32.24 -11.61 -15.85
CA PRO A 15 33.02 -12.04 -14.70
C PRO A 15 32.19 -11.91 -13.41
N LEU A 16 32.09 -13.02 -12.69
CA LEU A 16 31.62 -13.07 -11.31
C LEU A 16 32.52 -12.18 -10.44
N ARG A 17 31.95 -11.19 -9.78
CA ARG A 17 32.65 -10.43 -8.74
C ARG A 17 33.01 -11.35 -7.57
N ASP A 18 34.22 -11.20 -7.14
CA ASP A 18 34.97 -11.96 -6.15
C ASP A 18 34.19 -12.07 -4.81
N ALA A 19 34.00 -13.32 -4.35
CA ALA A 19 33.28 -13.67 -3.13
C ALA A 19 34.12 -13.50 -1.85
N SER A 20 35.17 -12.67 -1.85
CA SER A 20 36.11 -12.54 -0.75
C SER A 20 35.92 -11.35 0.20
N MET A 21 34.86 -10.53 0.05
CA MET A 21 34.60 -9.37 0.92
C MET A 21 33.36 -9.49 1.84
N ILE A 22 32.80 -10.67 2.03
CA ILE A 22 31.72 -10.91 2.99
C ILE A 22 32.28 -11.70 4.19
N LYS A 23 33.22 -11.09 4.91
CA LYS A 23 33.61 -11.48 6.26
C LYS A 23 34.15 -10.26 6.99
N MET A 24 33.28 -9.49 7.58
CA MET A 24 33.43 -8.67 8.79
C MET A 24 32.27 -7.68 8.86
N LEU A 25 31.28 -8.06 9.64
CA LEU A 25 30.42 -7.21 10.45
C LEU A 25 29.23 -8.05 10.95
N SER A 26 29.51 -9.17 11.63
CA SER A 26 28.55 -9.79 12.53
C SER A 26 28.67 -9.10 13.88
N HIS A 27 28.02 -7.95 14.04
CA HIS A 27 27.73 -7.47 15.39
C HIS A 27 26.54 -8.27 15.92
N LYS A 28 26.83 -9.18 16.86
CA LYS A 28 25.82 -9.81 17.71
C LYS A 28 25.09 -8.69 18.46
N ALA A 29 23.80 -8.53 18.16
CA ALA A 29 22.90 -7.82 19.06
C ALA A 29 22.87 -8.58 20.41
N PRO A 30 22.79 -7.89 21.56
CA PRO A 30 22.67 -8.55 22.85
C PRO A 30 21.33 -9.29 22.91
N GLU A 31 21.40 -10.59 23.19
CA GLU A 31 20.23 -11.41 23.51
C GLU A 31 19.61 -10.87 24.82
N ALA A 32 18.54 -10.06 24.66
CA ALA A 32 17.64 -9.78 25.77
C ALA A 32 16.84 -11.05 26.04
N SER A 33 17.26 -11.79 27.07
CA SER A 33 16.56 -12.95 27.59
C SER A 33 15.26 -12.51 28.27
N HIS A 34 14.21 -12.29 27.50
CA HIS A 34 12.84 -12.29 28.00
C HIS A 34 12.29 -13.70 27.85
N SER A 35 12.06 -14.35 28.99
CA SER A 35 11.48 -15.69 29.10
C SER A 35 10.10 -15.70 28.42
N HIS A 36 10.02 -16.12 27.16
CA HIS A 36 8.77 -16.46 26.49
C HIS A 36 8.22 -17.74 27.11
N LYS A 37 7.42 -17.60 28.17
CA LYS A 37 6.54 -18.70 28.62
C LYS A 37 5.59 -19.00 27.46
N GLY A 38 5.66 -20.24 26.94
CA GLY A 38 5.06 -20.76 25.74
C GLY A 38 3.65 -20.24 25.44
N ARG A 39 3.53 -19.33 24.45
CA ARG A 39 2.25 -19.02 23.83
C ARG A 39 1.80 -20.28 23.06
N LYS A 40 0.58 -20.75 23.33
CA LYS A 40 -0.01 -21.92 22.66
C LYS A 40 -0.15 -21.63 21.16
N HIS A 41 0.31 -22.54 20.29
CA HIS A 41 0.10 -22.48 18.85
C HIS A 41 -1.41 -22.40 18.57
N MET A 42 -1.84 -21.29 17.94
CA MET A 42 -3.24 -21.08 17.60
C MET A 42 -3.50 -21.63 16.20
N LYS A 43 -4.50 -22.51 16.07
CA LYS A 43 -4.91 -23.08 14.77
C LYS A 43 -5.90 -22.20 14.01
N TYR A 44 -6.62 -21.33 14.70
CA TYR A 44 -7.62 -20.39 14.19
C TYR A 44 -7.68 -19.17 15.11
N ILE A 45 -8.27 -18.08 14.60
CA ILE A 45 -8.42 -16.83 15.33
C ILE A 45 -9.89 -16.33 15.28
N HIS A 46 -10.41 -15.93 16.43
CA HIS A 46 -11.63 -15.15 16.59
C HIS A 46 -11.23 -13.68 16.75
N ILE A 47 -11.58 -12.82 15.79
CA ILE A 47 -11.00 -11.47 15.69
C ILE A 47 -11.75 -10.48 16.57
N HIS A 48 -13.10 -10.52 16.53
CA HIS A 48 -13.95 -9.59 17.27
C HIS A 48 -15.04 -10.36 18.01
N PRO A 49 -15.45 -9.92 19.21
CA PRO A 49 -16.48 -10.62 20.01
C PRO A 49 -17.83 -10.80 19.30
N LEU A 50 -18.19 -9.91 18.38
CA LEU A 50 -19.43 -9.99 17.60
C LEU A 50 -19.31 -10.94 16.39
N ASP A 51 -18.12 -11.44 16.07
CA ASP A 51 -17.93 -12.31 14.90
C ASP A 51 -18.65 -13.64 15.11
N ASN A 52 -19.43 -14.06 14.11
CA ASN A 52 -20.03 -15.39 14.05
C ASN A 52 -19.19 -16.37 13.20
N VAL A 53 -17.99 -15.96 12.85
CA VAL A 53 -16.99 -16.79 12.18
C VAL A 53 -15.61 -16.68 12.84
N VAL A 54 -14.77 -17.71 12.69
CA VAL A 54 -13.33 -17.66 12.94
C VAL A 54 -12.57 -17.84 11.64
N VAL A 55 -11.28 -17.47 11.62
CA VAL A 55 -10.40 -17.66 10.47
C VAL A 55 -9.35 -18.72 10.79
N ALA A 56 -9.18 -19.69 9.90
CA ALA A 56 -8.17 -20.73 10.00
C ALA A 56 -6.76 -20.14 9.78
N LEU A 57 -5.83 -20.38 10.70
CA LEU A 57 -4.42 -19.95 10.61
C LEU A 57 -3.52 -21.01 9.98
N GLU A 58 -4.01 -22.25 9.89
CA GLU A 58 -3.41 -23.39 9.20
C GLU A 58 -4.49 -24.20 8.46
N ASP A 59 -4.10 -25.18 7.66
CA ASP A 59 -5.06 -26.09 7.02
C ASP A 59 -5.66 -27.02 8.10
N LEU A 60 -6.99 -27.00 8.21
CA LEU A 60 -7.75 -27.77 9.18
C LEU A 60 -8.51 -28.91 8.50
N LYS A 61 -8.71 -30.02 9.23
CA LYS A 61 -9.37 -31.21 8.70
C LYS A 61 -10.79 -31.38 9.24
N LYS A 62 -11.65 -32.00 8.46
CA LYS A 62 -12.95 -32.46 8.91
C LYS A 62 -12.82 -33.25 10.21
N GLY A 63 -13.62 -32.88 11.21
CA GLY A 63 -13.58 -33.49 12.54
C GLY A 63 -12.62 -32.82 13.52
N ASP A 64 -11.82 -31.81 13.11
CA ASP A 64 -11.05 -30.99 14.04
C ASP A 64 -12.01 -30.22 14.95
N LEU A 65 -11.60 -30.04 16.22
CA LEU A 65 -12.40 -29.35 17.24
C LEU A 65 -11.99 -27.89 17.31
N ILE A 66 -12.96 -26.98 17.14
CA ILE A 66 -12.81 -25.54 17.40
C ILE A 66 -13.42 -25.23 18.76
N SER A 67 -12.64 -24.63 19.66
CA SER A 67 -13.10 -24.15 20.96
C SER A 67 -12.87 -22.65 21.06
N VAL A 68 -13.94 -21.89 21.15
CA VAL A 68 -13.87 -20.44 21.41
C VAL A 68 -14.23 -20.24 22.87
N THR A 69 -13.26 -19.85 23.69
CA THR A 69 -13.56 -19.34 25.03
C THR A 69 -14.14 -17.95 24.88
N ALA A 70 -15.43 -17.79 25.21
CA ALA A 70 -16.05 -16.48 25.30
C ALA A 70 -15.25 -15.67 26.36
N LYS A 71 -14.57 -14.62 25.94
CA LYS A 71 -13.98 -13.65 26.86
C LYS A 71 -15.12 -12.89 27.54
N THR A 72 -15.02 -12.69 28.83
CA THR A 72 -15.97 -11.86 29.56
C THR A 72 -15.86 -10.39 29.12
N PRO A 73 -16.94 -9.57 29.28
CA PRO A 73 -16.89 -8.14 28.95
C PRO A 73 -15.70 -7.38 29.60
N ALA A 74 -15.23 -7.83 30.77
CA ALA A 74 -14.06 -7.26 31.45
C ALA A 74 -12.74 -7.64 30.79
N GLU A 75 -12.61 -8.84 30.21
CA GLU A 75 -11.43 -9.26 29.44
C GLU A 75 -11.39 -8.65 28.03
N ILE A 76 -12.56 -8.18 27.53
CA ILE A 76 -12.71 -7.47 26.27
C ILE A 76 -12.20 -6.03 26.41
N GLN A 77 -12.39 -5.37 27.57
CA GLN A 77 -11.89 -4.01 27.85
C GLN A 77 -10.36 -3.96 28.01
N SER A 78 -9.72 -5.08 28.34
CA SER A 78 -8.25 -5.16 28.50
C SER A 78 -7.52 -5.71 27.25
N SER A 79 -8.24 -6.27 26.28
CA SER A 79 -7.68 -6.69 24.99
C SER A 79 -8.18 -5.72 23.92
N GLU A 80 -7.36 -4.74 23.56
CA GLU A 80 -7.64 -3.76 22.51
C GLU A 80 -8.10 -4.43 21.22
N ALA A 81 -9.41 -4.31 20.94
CA ALA A 81 -9.94 -4.52 19.59
C ALA A 81 -9.31 -3.48 18.67
N PRO A 82 -9.08 -3.76 17.37
CA PRO A 82 -8.62 -2.75 16.43
C PRO A 82 -9.50 -1.51 16.57
N ALA A 83 -8.88 -0.36 16.88
CA ALA A 83 -9.59 0.89 17.06
C ALA A 83 -10.38 1.18 15.77
N GLY A 84 -11.68 1.30 15.86
CA GLY A 84 -12.57 1.57 14.73
C GLY A 84 -13.86 0.75 14.70
N ILE A 85 -13.95 -0.33 15.47
CA ILE A 85 -15.12 -1.22 15.42
C ILE A 85 -15.82 -1.22 16.77
N GLN A 86 -16.72 -0.27 17.02
CA GLN A 86 -17.69 -0.34 18.11
C GLN A 86 -19.10 -0.01 17.61
N LYS A 87 -19.99 -0.98 17.83
CA LYS A 87 -21.46 -0.94 17.79
C LYS A 87 -22.13 -0.42 16.51
N ALA A 88 -22.55 -1.36 15.67
CA ALA A 88 -23.77 -1.17 14.89
C ALA A 88 -24.98 -1.30 15.82
N ALA A 89 -25.90 -0.35 15.69
CA ALA A 89 -27.27 -0.25 16.20
C ALA A 89 -27.69 -1.11 17.43
N SER A 90 -28.05 -0.42 18.50
CA SER A 90 -28.78 -0.94 19.62
C SER A 90 -30.17 -1.46 19.18
N VAL A 91 -30.33 -2.78 19.21
CA VAL A 91 -31.67 -3.38 19.34
C VAL A 91 -32.03 -3.31 20.82
N GLU A 92 -33.01 -2.48 21.16
CA GLU A 92 -33.62 -2.48 22.49
C GLU A 92 -34.31 -3.82 22.71
N GLY A 93 -33.94 -4.54 23.76
CA GLY A 93 -34.56 -5.79 24.14
C GLY A 93 -33.99 -6.36 25.42
N THR A 94 -34.70 -6.07 26.53
CA THR A 94 -34.82 -6.81 27.80
C THR A 94 -33.56 -7.31 28.50
N SER A 95 -33.34 -6.73 29.69
CA SER A 95 -32.37 -7.13 30.71
C SER A 95 -32.68 -8.50 31.33
N GLU A 96 -31.87 -9.51 31.00
CA GLU A 96 -31.68 -10.70 31.84
C GLU A 96 -30.24 -10.77 32.35
N PRO A 97 -29.96 -11.30 33.56
CA PRO A 97 -28.63 -11.31 34.13
C PRO A 97 -27.72 -12.29 33.42
N ALA A 98 -26.46 -11.87 33.19
CA ALA A 98 -25.41 -12.61 32.51
C ALA A 98 -25.17 -13.99 33.16
N PRO A 99 -25.15 -15.08 32.39
CA PRO A 99 -24.74 -16.38 32.87
C PRO A 99 -23.23 -16.42 33.10
N SER A 100 -22.82 -17.04 34.22
CA SER A 100 -21.46 -17.40 34.59
C SER A 100 -20.74 -18.15 33.46
N ALA A 101 -19.42 -17.96 33.31
CA ALA A 101 -18.54 -18.55 32.31
C ALA A 101 -18.77 -20.06 32.11
N VAL A 102 -19.53 -20.39 31.07
CA VAL A 102 -19.71 -21.77 30.61
C VAL A 102 -18.79 -21.96 29.43
N SER A 103 -17.84 -22.88 29.52
CA SER A 103 -17.04 -23.34 28.37
C SER A 103 -18.02 -23.87 27.31
N SER A 104 -18.20 -23.15 26.22
CA SER A 104 -19.04 -23.60 25.10
C SER A 104 -18.53 -24.97 24.60
N PRO A 105 -19.42 -25.94 24.33
CA PRO A 105 -19.00 -27.20 23.73
C PRO A 105 -18.25 -26.91 22.42
N GLY A 106 -17.09 -27.57 22.20
CA GLY A 106 -16.30 -27.38 21.00
C GLY A 106 -17.11 -27.70 19.74
N ILE A 107 -16.89 -26.95 18.67
CA ILE A 107 -17.55 -27.09 17.37
C ILE A 107 -16.71 -28.01 16.51
N LEU A 108 -17.28 -29.10 15.99
CA LEU A 108 -16.60 -30.01 15.06
C LEU A 108 -16.67 -29.48 13.63
N LEU A 109 -15.52 -29.42 12.94
CA LEU A 109 -15.47 -29.09 11.52
C LEU A 109 -16.22 -30.11 10.69
N ARG A 110 -17.08 -29.63 9.80
CA ARG A 110 -17.89 -30.44 8.88
C ARG A 110 -17.16 -30.87 7.61
N GLU A 111 -16.11 -30.15 7.26
CA GLU A 111 -15.31 -30.32 6.05
C GLU A 111 -13.87 -29.81 6.25
N ASP A 112 -12.97 -30.07 5.31
CA ASP A 112 -11.61 -29.53 5.31
C ASP A 112 -11.65 -28.03 5.02
N VAL A 113 -10.91 -27.22 5.80
CA VAL A 113 -10.85 -25.77 5.63
C VAL A 113 -9.40 -25.32 5.48
N ALA A 114 -9.09 -24.69 4.36
CA ALA A 114 -7.74 -24.20 4.09
C ALA A 114 -7.43 -22.94 4.95
N ARG A 115 -6.14 -22.69 5.17
CA ARG A 115 -5.64 -21.50 5.84
C ARG A 115 -6.20 -20.21 5.19
N GLY A 116 -6.56 -19.23 6.01
CA GLY A 116 -7.14 -17.95 5.60
C GLY A 116 -8.64 -17.98 5.37
N HIS A 117 -9.26 -19.16 5.38
CA HIS A 117 -10.70 -19.31 5.18
C HIS A 117 -11.48 -19.23 6.48
N LYS A 118 -12.78 -18.90 6.37
CA LYS A 118 -13.71 -18.69 7.48
C LYS A 118 -14.48 -19.96 7.82
N ILE A 119 -14.77 -20.12 9.11
CA ILE A 119 -15.55 -21.22 9.69
C ILE A 119 -16.66 -20.64 10.53
N ALA A 120 -17.89 -21.07 10.33
CA ALA A 120 -19.05 -20.64 11.10
C ALA A 120 -18.93 -21.12 12.56
N LEU A 121 -19.10 -20.21 13.52
CA LEU A 121 -19.13 -20.51 14.96
C LEU A 121 -20.50 -20.91 15.46
N THR A 122 -21.55 -20.45 14.78
CA THR A 122 -22.95 -20.72 15.08
C THR A 122 -23.67 -21.10 13.80
N ASP A 123 -24.84 -21.67 13.90
CA ASP A 123 -25.74 -21.81 12.76
C ASP A 123 -26.11 -20.39 12.25
N ILE A 124 -25.97 -20.17 10.94
CA ILE A 124 -26.34 -18.90 10.28
C ILE A 124 -27.42 -19.26 9.27
N ALA A 125 -28.65 -18.85 9.52
CA ALA A 125 -29.78 -19.15 8.62
C ALA A 125 -29.63 -18.36 7.29
N ALA A 126 -30.24 -18.86 6.24
CA ALA A 126 -30.34 -18.16 4.96
C ALA A 126 -30.88 -16.73 5.16
N GLY A 127 -30.26 -15.75 4.51
CA GLY A 127 -30.59 -14.33 4.66
C GLY A 127 -30.02 -13.65 5.91
N GLN A 128 -29.34 -14.36 6.82
CA GLN A 128 -28.71 -13.76 7.99
C GLN A 128 -27.27 -13.27 7.68
N PRO A 129 -26.79 -12.25 8.44
CA PRO A 129 -25.45 -11.69 8.21
C PRO A 129 -24.34 -12.64 8.64
N VAL A 130 -23.28 -12.69 7.83
CA VAL A 130 -21.96 -13.21 8.21
C VAL A 130 -21.15 -12.05 8.76
N ILE A 131 -20.68 -12.17 10.00
CA ILE A 131 -20.00 -11.09 10.74
C ILE A 131 -18.53 -11.46 10.95
N LYS A 132 -17.63 -10.56 10.55
CA LYS A 132 -16.18 -10.63 10.77
C LYS A 132 -15.65 -9.22 11.01
N TYR A 133 -14.67 -9.07 11.86
CA TYR A 133 -14.17 -7.76 12.31
C TYR A 133 -15.23 -6.90 13.04
N GLY A 134 -16.28 -7.52 13.57
CA GLY A 134 -17.45 -6.82 14.13
C GLY A 134 -18.35 -6.17 13.08
N CYS A 135 -18.13 -6.43 11.79
CA CYS A 135 -18.87 -5.89 10.66
C CYS A 135 -19.56 -6.99 9.87
N VAL A 136 -20.66 -6.65 9.21
CA VAL A 136 -21.29 -7.53 8.23
C VAL A 136 -20.39 -7.57 6.99
N ILE A 137 -19.90 -8.78 6.66
CA ILE A 137 -19.03 -9.00 5.51
C ILE A 137 -19.72 -9.72 4.35
N ALA A 138 -20.87 -10.31 4.60
CA ALA A 138 -21.67 -11.04 3.61
C ALA A 138 -23.04 -11.35 4.21
N ARG A 139 -23.97 -11.79 3.37
CA ARG A 139 -25.24 -12.44 3.74
C ARG A 139 -25.18 -13.93 3.39
N ALA A 140 -25.70 -14.78 4.28
CA ALA A 140 -25.81 -16.21 3.99
C ALA A 140 -26.83 -16.45 2.86
N ARG A 141 -26.42 -17.12 1.79
CA ARG A 141 -27.28 -17.48 0.67
C ARG A 141 -28.14 -18.71 0.99
N THR A 142 -27.62 -19.61 1.80
CA THR A 142 -28.25 -20.84 2.30
C THR A 142 -27.97 -20.96 3.79
N ASP A 143 -28.67 -21.86 4.48
CA ASP A 143 -28.32 -22.21 5.85
C ASP A 143 -26.87 -22.69 5.94
N ILE A 144 -26.09 -22.13 6.86
CA ILE A 144 -24.70 -22.45 7.12
C ILE A 144 -24.59 -22.99 8.55
N PRO A 145 -24.54 -24.32 8.73
CA PRO A 145 -24.41 -24.93 10.04
C PRO A 145 -23.06 -24.60 10.71
N ALA A 146 -23.04 -24.53 12.04
CA ALA A 146 -21.80 -24.37 12.80
C ALA A 146 -20.76 -25.44 12.40
N GLY A 147 -19.48 -25.01 12.28
CA GLY A 147 -18.38 -25.86 11.81
C GLY A 147 -18.25 -25.96 10.28
N SER A 148 -19.11 -25.31 9.49
CA SER A 148 -19.04 -25.28 8.03
C SER A 148 -18.07 -24.21 7.54
N TRP A 149 -17.45 -24.47 6.40
CA TRP A 149 -16.67 -23.47 5.65
C TRP A 149 -17.60 -22.39 5.07
N VAL A 150 -17.27 -21.11 5.33
CA VAL A 150 -18.01 -19.96 4.81
C VAL A 150 -17.26 -19.35 3.63
N HIS A 151 -17.87 -19.37 2.43
CA HIS A 151 -17.28 -18.81 1.23
C HIS A 151 -18.34 -18.55 0.14
N THR A 152 -17.93 -18.22 -1.08
CA THR A 152 -18.79 -17.84 -2.22
C THR A 152 -19.88 -18.84 -2.60
N HIS A 153 -19.79 -20.11 -2.16
CA HIS A 153 -20.81 -21.13 -2.40
C HIS A 153 -22.05 -20.98 -1.49
N ASN A 154 -21.89 -20.33 -0.34
CA ASN A 154 -22.96 -20.19 0.66
C ASN A 154 -23.10 -18.77 1.24
N ALA A 155 -22.30 -17.82 0.78
CA ALA A 155 -22.37 -16.41 1.19
C ALA A 155 -22.21 -15.46 -0.01
N GLU A 156 -22.89 -14.32 0.02
CA GLU A 156 -22.93 -13.33 -1.06
C GLU A 156 -22.85 -11.89 -0.50
N THR A 157 -22.54 -10.92 -1.38
CA THR A 157 -22.47 -9.49 -1.04
C THR A 157 -23.85 -8.91 -0.74
N GLU A 158 -23.90 -7.93 0.18
CA GLU A 158 -25.06 -7.07 0.41
C GLU A 158 -24.91 -5.68 -0.23
N LEU A 159 -23.76 -5.39 -0.88
CA LEU A 159 -23.54 -4.09 -1.46
C LEU A 159 -24.59 -3.74 -2.50
N SER A 160 -25.16 -2.55 -2.35
CA SER A 160 -26.08 -1.92 -3.29
C SER A 160 -25.47 -0.64 -3.87
N GLU A 161 -25.98 -0.19 -5.02
CA GLU A 161 -25.53 1.05 -5.66
C GLU A 161 -25.88 2.30 -4.86
N ASN A 162 -26.94 2.22 -4.04
CA ASN A 162 -27.45 3.32 -3.23
C ASN A 162 -27.21 3.04 -1.74
N THR A 163 -26.18 3.67 -1.18
CA THR A 163 -25.91 3.62 0.25
C THR A 163 -26.06 5.01 0.85
N GLU A 164 -26.93 5.16 1.84
CA GLU A 164 -26.99 6.38 2.65
C GLU A 164 -25.89 6.32 3.72
N TYR A 165 -25.14 7.39 3.85
CA TYR A 165 -24.07 7.53 4.83
C TYR A 165 -24.46 8.51 5.92
N HIS A 166 -24.03 8.23 7.14
CA HIS A 166 -24.24 9.09 8.31
C HIS A 166 -22.89 9.46 8.93
N TYR A 167 -22.76 10.73 9.31
CA TYR A 167 -21.58 11.21 10.02
C TYR A 167 -21.73 10.98 11.53
N ASP A 168 -21.18 9.87 12.01
CA ASP A 168 -21.07 9.54 13.46
C ASP A 168 -19.61 9.74 13.90
N HIS A 169 -19.26 11.00 14.25
CA HIS A 169 -17.88 11.39 14.52
C HIS A 169 -17.30 10.68 15.74
N LYS A 170 -16.16 10.02 15.55
CA LYS A 170 -15.40 9.30 16.58
C LYS A 170 -13.96 9.74 16.58
N VAL A 171 -13.44 10.01 17.76
CA VAL A 171 -12.03 10.34 18.00
C VAL A 171 -11.43 9.23 18.84
N TYR A 172 -10.28 8.73 18.42
CA TYR A 172 -9.52 7.73 19.15
C TYR A 172 -8.21 8.32 19.62
N GLU A 173 -7.79 7.93 20.81
CA GLU A 173 -6.46 8.31 21.32
C GLU A 173 -5.38 7.59 20.53
N LEU A 174 -4.36 8.36 20.16
CA LEU A 174 -3.16 7.81 19.51
C LEU A 174 -2.17 7.34 20.58
N PRO A 175 -1.30 6.36 20.26
CA PRO A 175 -0.30 5.90 21.19
C PRO A 175 0.72 7.02 21.50
N GLU A 176 1.23 7.03 22.73
CA GLU A 176 2.42 7.83 23.04
C GLU A 176 3.65 7.17 22.41
N VAL A 177 4.41 7.93 21.63
CA VAL A 177 5.62 7.47 20.96
C VAL A 177 6.76 8.43 21.27
N ALA A 178 7.90 7.90 21.74
CA ALA A 178 9.09 8.70 21.93
C ALA A 178 9.58 9.29 20.59
N GLU A 179 10.13 10.49 20.62
CA GLU A 179 10.69 11.14 19.43
C GLU A 179 11.63 10.21 18.68
N LYS A 180 11.46 10.17 17.35
CA LYS A 180 12.28 9.37 16.44
C LYS A 180 12.74 10.23 15.27
N THR A 181 13.93 9.92 14.78
CA THR A 181 14.57 10.62 13.66
C THR A 181 14.95 9.62 12.56
N PHE A 182 15.25 10.16 11.40
CA PHE A 182 15.86 9.44 10.27
C PHE A 182 16.89 10.32 9.58
N ARG A 183 17.71 9.76 8.71
CA ARG A 183 18.71 10.50 7.94
C ARG A 183 18.23 10.72 6.52
N GLY A 184 17.75 11.93 6.22
CA GLY A 184 17.23 12.34 4.93
C GLY A 184 17.95 13.55 4.32
N TYR A 185 17.43 14.04 3.22
CA TYR A 185 17.95 15.18 2.47
C TYR A 185 16.99 16.36 2.57
N ARG A 186 17.45 17.49 3.12
CA ARG A 186 16.68 18.74 3.07
C ARG A 186 16.97 19.47 1.76
N ARG A 187 15.94 19.75 1.00
CA ARG A 187 16.03 20.47 -0.27
C ARG A 187 16.13 21.97 -0.07
N ALA A 188 16.55 22.71 -1.10
CA ALA A 188 16.67 24.16 -1.06
C ALA A 188 15.33 24.87 -0.74
N ASP A 189 14.20 24.29 -1.12
CA ASP A 189 12.85 24.77 -0.82
C ASP A 189 12.31 24.33 0.56
N GLY A 190 13.15 23.69 1.39
CA GLY A 190 12.82 23.21 2.72
C GLY A 190 12.14 21.85 2.78
N ARG A 191 11.67 21.29 1.66
CA ARG A 191 11.09 19.93 1.63
C ARG A 191 12.15 18.88 1.94
N VAL A 192 11.69 17.70 2.34
CA VAL A 192 12.56 16.59 2.74
C VAL A 192 12.40 15.43 1.78
N GLY A 193 13.51 14.82 1.36
CA GLY A 193 13.54 13.57 0.61
C GLY A 193 14.27 12.48 1.40
N ILE A 194 13.93 11.22 1.15
CA ILE A 194 14.63 10.04 1.72
C ILE A 194 15.62 9.42 0.71
N ARG A 195 15.60 9.92 -0.51
CA ARG A 195 16.54 9.60 -1.60
C ARG A 195 17.04 10.90 -2.22
N ASN A 196 18.18 10.82 -2.89
CA ASN A 196 18.78 11.91 -3.66
C ASN A 196 19.06 11.41 -5.08
N GLU A 197 18.00 11.21 -5.86
CA GLU A 197 18.07 10.58 -7.16
C GLU A 197 18.01 11.59 -8.30
N LEU A 198 18.55 11.25 -9.47
CA LEU A 198 18.27 11.94 -10.73
C LEU A 198 17.18 11.19 -11.46
N TRP A 199 16.16 11.90 -11.89
CA TRP A 199 15.02 11.33 -12.62
C TRP A 199 14.92 11.90 -14.03
N ILE A 200 14.73 11.03 -15.04
CA ILE A 200 14.38 11.43 -16.40
C ILE A 200 12.88 11.16 -16.54
N VAL A 201 12.11 12.23 -16.81
CA VAL A 201 10.65 12.19 -16.92
C VAL A 201 10.27 12.56 -18.36
N PRO A 202 9.96 11.57 -19.22
CA PRO A 202 9.43 11.81 -20.57
C PRO A 202 8.06 12.49 -20.51
N LEU A 203 7.81 13.46 -21.39
CA LEU A 203 6.46 14.03 -21.60
C LEU A 203 5.65 13.20 -22.59
N VAL A 204 6.32 12.37 -23.39
CA VAL A 204 5.69 11.54 -24.42
C VAL A 204 6.39 10.18 -24.55
N GLY A 205 5.60 9.14 -24.85
CA GLY A 205 6.13 7.79 -25.02
C GLY A 205 7.16 7.62 -26.13
N CYS A 206 7.16 8.50 -27.14
CA CYS A 206 8.09 8.44 -28.27
C CYS A 206 9.58 8.59 -27.86
N VAL A 207 9.88 9.27 -26.76
CA VAL A 207 11.24 9.47 -26.25
C VAL A 207 11.65 8.52 -25.14
N ASN A 208 10.85 7.47 -24.84
CA ASN A 208 11.18 6.48 -23.84
C ASN A 208 12.53 5.78 -24.11
N GLY A 209 12.86 5.54 -25.39
CA GLY A 209 14.14 4.96 -25.81
C GLY A 209 15.32 5.85 -25.45
N ILE A 210 15.23 7.13 -25.76
CA ILE A 210 16.24 8.15 -25.42
C ILE A 210 16.38 8.30 -23.90
N ALA A 211 15.27 8.34 -23.15
CA ALA A 211 15.31 8.39 -21.69
C ALA A 211 16.08 7.21 -21.08
N LYS A 212 15.84 6.00 -21.62
CA LYS A 212 16.56 4.78 -21.24
C LYS A 212 18.05 4.88 -21.52
N GLU A 213 18.42 5.22 -22.76
CA GLU A 213 19.81 5.36 -23.21
C GLU A 213 20.57 6.39 -22.34
N LEU A 214 19.98 7.57 -22.15
CA LEU A 214 20.55 8.60 -21.27
C LEU A 214 20.78 8.11 -19.84
N ALA A 215 19.85 7.38 -19.27
CA ALA A 215 19.99 6.84 -17.93
C ALA A 215 21.09 5.76 -17.86
N GLU A 216 21.14 4.82 -18.81
CA GLU A 216 22.09 3.69 -18.80
C GLU A 216 23.53 4.15 -19.08
N GLU A 217 23.74 5.06 -20.04
CA GLU A 217 25.08 5.50 -20.44
C GLU A 217 25.71 6.51 -19.46
N ASN A 218 24.89 7.21 -18.67
CA ASN A 218 25.35 8.28 -17.79
C ASN A 218 25.45 7.88 -16.31
N GLN A 219 25.28 6.59 -15.93
CA GLN A 219 25.44 6.12 -14.55
C GLN A 219 26.77 6.51 -13.89
N LYS A 220 27.82 6.66 -14.66
CA LYS A 220 29.14 7.08 -14.16
C LYS A 220 29.18 8.51 -13.60
N LEU A 221 28.24 9.38 -13.98
CA LEU A 221 28.18 10.77 -13.50
C LEU A 221 27.91 10.86 -12.00
N ILE A 222 27.23 9.88 -11.44
CA ILE A 222 26.86 9.85 -10.03
C ILE A 222 27.85 9.07 -9.16
N ALA A 223 28.82 8.38 -9.76
CA ALA A 223 29.80 7.57 -9.03
C ALA A 223 30.66 8.42 -8.08
N GLY A 224 30.67 8.06 -6.78
CA GLY A 224 31.41 8.77 -5.74
C GLY A 224 30.79 10.09 -5.28
N THR A 225 29.57 10.39 -5.69
CA THR A 225 28.77 11.55 -5.23
C THR A 225 27.81 11.16 -4.11
N SER A 226 26.95 12.08 -3.67
CA SER A 226 25.85 11.81 -2.76
C SER A 226 24.53 11.48 -3.48
N VAL A 227 24.57 11.30 -4.79
CA VAL A 227 23.40 10.92 -5.59
C VAL A 227 23.21 9.42 -5.49
N ASP A 228 22.01 9.00 -5.08
CA ASP A 228 21.68 7.60 -4.80
C ASP A 228 21.44 6.77 -6.09
N GLY A 229 21.06 7.42 -7.22
CA GLY A 229 20.82 6.73 -8.49
C GLY A 229 20.37 7.66 -9.61
N LEU A 230 20.41 7.17 -10.86
CA LEU A 230 19.87 7.83 -12.05
C LEU A 230 18.85 6.90 -12.69
N TYR A 231 17.58 7.34 -12.77
CA TYR A 231 16.44 6.52 -13.21
C TYR A 231 15.60 7.26 -14.25
N TYR A 232 14.78 6.51 -15.00
CA TYR A 232 13.83 7.03 -15.99
C TYR A 232 12.47 6.34 -15.82
N PHE A 233 11.38 7.02 -16.19
CA PHE A 233 10.03 6.52 -16.04
C PHE A 233 9.30 6.43 -17.38
N GLN A 234 9.13 5.22 -17.90
CA GLN A 234 8.47 4.99 -19.19
C GLN A 234 6.96 5.02 -19.07
N HIS A 235 6.30 5.65 -20.04
CA HIS A 235 4.85 5.59 -20.22
C HIS A 235 4.49 5.76 -21.70
N PRO A 236 3.30 5.29 -22.16
CA PRO A 236 2.92 5.36 -23.58
C PRO A 236 2.13 6.61 -23.95
N TYR A 237 1.98 7.58 -23.07
CA TYR A 237 1.09 8.72 -23.21
C TYR A 237 1.81 10.01 -23.62
N GLY A 238 1.10 11.16 -23.60
CA GLY A 238 1.62 12.50 -23.92
C GLY A 238 1.27 12.95 -25.33
N CYS A 239 0.96 12.00 -26.25
CA CYS A 239 0.50 12.28 -27.61
C CYS A 239 -0.83 11.58 -27.86
N SER A 240 -1.68 12.17 -28.72
CA SER A 240 -3.01 11.64 -29.07
C SER A 240 -3.95 11.40 -27.87
N GLN A 241 -3.72 12.08 -26.78
CA GLN A 241 -4.63 12.16 -25.63
C GLN A 241 -5.49 13.42 -25.72
N MET A 242 -6.69 13.35 -25.18
CA MET A 242 -7.65 14.44 -25.16
C MET A 242 -8.19 14.70 -23.76
N GLY A 243 -8.65 15.94 -23.52
CA GLY A 243 -9.42 16.33 -22.35
C GLY A 243 -8.77 15.95 -21.02
N GLU A 244 -9.51 15.27 -20.19
CA GLU A 244 -9.08 14.89 -18.83
C GLU A 244 -7.87 13.94 -18.80
N ASP A 245 -7.73 13.06 -19.78
CA ASP A 245 -6.58 12.15 -19.85
C ASP A 245 -5.26 12.90 -20.04
N LEU A 246 -5.24 13.93 -20.89
CA LEU A 246 -4.05 14.77 -21.09
C LEU A 246 -3.76 15.60 -19.85
N ALA A 247 -4.79 16.21 -19.25
CA ALA A 247 -4.65 16.99 -18.01
C ALA A 247 -4.16 16.12 -16.84
N THR A 248 -4.71 14.91 -16.70
CA THR A 248 -4.29 13.92 -15.69
C THR A 248 -2.83 13.49 -15.88
N THR A 249 -2.42 13.22 -17.13
CA THR A 249 -1.03 12.90 -17.46
C THR A 249 -0.09 14.05 -17.09
N ALA A 250 -0.43 15.28 -17.49
CA ALA A 250 0.38 16.46 -17.16
C ALA A 250 0.50 16.68 -15.65
N LYS A 251 -0.62 16.56 -14.91
CA LYS A 251 -0.67 16.75 -13.45
C LYS A 251 0.20 15.71 -12.73
N LEU A 252 0.08 14.44 -13.11
CA LEU A 252 0.87 13.35 -12.50
C LEU A 252 2.37 13.53 -12.76
N LEU A 253 2.76 13.76 -14.02
CA LEU A 253 4.17 13.94 -14.37
C LEU A 253 4.76 15.18 -13.67
N ALA A 254 4.02 16.29 -13.58
CA ALA A 254 4.43 17.48 -12.85
C ALA A 254 4.60 17.20 -11.34
N ALA A 255 3.74 16.37 -10.76
CA ALA A 255 3.87 15.95 -9.37
C ALA A 255 5.13 15.10 -9.14
N LEU A 256 5.46 14.17 -10.05
CA LEU A 256 6.72 13.42 -10.01
C LEU A 256 7.95 14.35 -10.15
N VAL A 257 7.92 15.32 -11.06
CA VAL A 257 9.01 16.32 -11.21
C VAL A 257 9.21 17.12 -9.91
N ARG A 258 8.14 17.43 -9.18
CA ARG A 258 8.21 18.12 -7.89
C ARG A 258 8.65 17.24 -6.73
N HIS A 259 8.65 15.90 -6.89
CA HIS A 259 8.86 14.97 -5.78
C HIS A 259 10.23 15.16 -5.10
N PRO A 260 10.30 15.23 -3.74
CA PRO A 260 11.53 15.58 -3.04
C PRO A 260 12.59 14.46 -3.01
N ASN A 261 12.25 13.21 -3.34
CA ASN A 261 13.25 12.14 -3.54
C ASN A 261 14.13 12.39 -4.77
N ALA A 262 13.65 13.16 -5.75
CA ALA A 262 14.46 13.60 -6.88
C ALA A 262 15.33 14.80 -6.47
N GLY A 263 16.66 14.59 -6.43
CA GLY A 263 17.66 15.66 -6.27
C GLY A 263 17.79 16.52 -7.52
N GLY A 264 17.55 15.94 -8.71
CA GLY A 264 17.50 16.62 -9.98
C GLY A 264 16.59 15.91 -10.98
N VAL A 265 15.97 16.64 -11.90
CA VAL A 265 15.04 16.08 -12.89
C VAL A 265 15.33 16.61 -14.28
N LEU A 266 15.49 15.71 -15.24
CA LEU A 266 15.50 16.01 -16.67
C LEU A 266 14.12 15.72 -17.25
N VAL A 267 13.39 16.75 -17.65
CA VAL A 267 12.11 16.63 -18.38
C VAL A 267 12.43 16.48 -19.85
N LEU A 268 12.01 15.38 -20.46
CA LEU A 268 12.34 15.02 -21.84
C LEU A 268 11.11 15.11 -22.75
N SER A 269 11.14 15.98 -23.74
CA SER A 269 10.12 16.22 -24.74
C SER A 269 10.61 15.77 -26.12
N LEU A 270 9.71 15.34 -27.00
CA LEU A 270 10.04 15.13 -28.41
C LEU A 270 10.04 16.46 -29.17
N GLY A 271 8.97 17.29 -28.98
CA GLY A 271 8.77 18.59 -29.65
C GLY A 271 7.49 18.70 -30.48
N CYS A 272 6.79 17.59 -30.77
CA CYS A 272 5.54 17.60 -31.55
C CYS A 272 4.35 16.89 -30.83
N GLU A 273 4.51 16.50 -29.59
CA GLU A 273 3.45 15.88 -28.77
C GLU A 273 2.37 16.88 -28.37
N ASN A 274 1.20 16.36 -27.89
CA ASN A 274 0.14 17.21 -27.36
C ASN A 274 0.52 17.86 -26.02
N LEU A 275 1.29 17.15 -25.19
CA LEU A 275 1.80 17.68 -23.93
C LEU A 275 3.09 18.48 -24.17
N GLN A 276 2.94 19.65 -24.79
CA GLN A 276 4.06 20.56 -25.10
C GLN A 276 4.76 21.06 -23.83
N PRO A 277 6.08 21.32 -23.87
CA PRO A 277 6.85 21.84 -22.74
C PRO A 277 6.26 23.11 -22.11
N GLU A 278 5.68 24.01 -22.89
CA GLU A 278 5.05 25.24 -22.42
C GLU A 278 3.83 24.93 -21.55
N MET A 279 2.91 24.11 -22.06
CA MET A 279 1.74 23.64 -21.33
C MET A 279 2.16 22.91 -20.04
N PHE A 280 3.19 22.08 -20.13
CA PHE A 280 3.70 21.35 -18.96
C PHE A 280 4.29 22.28 -17.89
N ARG A 281 5.04 23.34 -18.29
CA ARG A 281 5.56 24.35 -17.37
C ARG A 281 4.44 25.11 -16.65
N GLU A 282 3.30 25.38 -17.31
CA GLU A 282 2.14 25.99 -16.65
C GLU A 282 1.59 25.08 -15.54
N VAL A 283 1.46 23.77 -15.80
CA VAL A 283 1.00 22.79 -14.82
C VAL A 283 2.06 22.56 -13.71
N LEU A 284 3.34 22.55 -14.07
CA LEU A 284 4.45 22.43 -13.12
C LEU A 284 4.52 23.64 -12.18
N GLY A 285 4.19 24.84 -12.67
CA GLY A 285 4.28 26.08 -11.90
C GLY A 285 5.72 26.48 -11.59
N SER A 286 5.92 27.08 -10.44
CA SER A 286 7.26 27.52 -10.00
C SER A 286 8.17 26.33 -9.71
N TYR A 287 9.39 26.37 -10.23
CA TYR A 287 10.43 25.34 -10.01
C TYR A 287 11.83 25.98 -9.99
N ASP A 288 12.79 25.30 -9.36
CA ASP A 288 14.20 25.66 -9.36
C ASP A 288 14.85 25.23 -10.70
N PRO A 289 15.35 26.16 -11.55
CA PRO A 289 15.95 25.83 -12.84
C PRO A 289 17.29 25.08 -12.73
N ASP A 290 17.92 25.06 -11.57
CA ASP A 290 19.12 24.26 -11.35
C ASP A 290 18.77 22.81 -11.02
N ARG A 291 17.60 22.58 -10.41
CA ARG A 291 17.06 21.25 -10.09
C ARG A 291 16.30 20.61 -11.26
N VAL A 292 15.64 21.39 -12.12
CA VAL A 292 14.79 20.90 -13.21
C VAL A 292 15.28 21.46 -14.54
N LYS A 293 15.73 20.56 -15.42
CA LYS A 293 16.16 20.89 -16.78
C LYS A 293 15.17 20.32 -17.80
N PHE A 294 15.06 20.98 -18.95
CA PHE A 294 14.24 20.56 -20.07
C PHE A 294 15.10 20.27 -21.29
N LEU A 295 14.77 19.21 -22.00
CA LEU A 295 15.38 18.85 -23.28
C LEU A 295 14.27 18.55 -24.29
N VAL A 296 14.28 19.27 -25.42
CA VAL A 296 13.39 19.03 -26.57
C VAL A 296 14.22 18.37 -27.67
N CYS A 297 13.98 17.07 -27.91
CA CYS A 297 14.85 16.28 -28.79
C CYS A 297 14.91 16.80 -30.24
N GLN A 298 13.79 17.31 -30.80
CA GLN A 298 13.75 17.82 -32.17
C GLN A 298 14.46 19.19 -32.37
N GLU A 299 14.82 19.87 -31.28
CA GLU A 299 15.52 21.17 -31.33
C GLU A 299 17.05 21.02 -31.23
N GLU A 300 17.54 19.82 -30.92
CA GLU A 300 18.99 19.55 -30.79
C GLU A 300 19.54 18.77 -31.99
N GLU A 301 20.80 19.02 -32.36
CA GLU A 301 21.47 18.21 -33.37
C GLU A 301 21.79 16.79 -32.86
N ASP A 302 22.08 16.66 -31.56
CA ASP A 302 22.35 15.40 -30.85
C ASP A 302 21.79 15.48 -29.43
N GLU A 303 20.64 14.92 -29.26
CA GLU A 303 19.93 14.90 -27.96
C GLU A 303 20.67 14.06 -26.91
N ALA A 304 21.46 13.06 -27.32
CA ALA A 304 22.25 12.26 -26.38
C ALA A 304 23.40 13.08 -25.76
N VAL A 305 24.12 13.84 -26.59
CA VAL A 305 25.19 14.74 -26.12
C VAL A 305 24.62 15.84 -25.23
N LYS A 306 23.52 16.49 -25.63
CA LYS A 306 22.88 17.53 -24.86
C LYS A 306 22.31 17.01 -23.56
N GLY A 307 21.64 15.87 -23.59
CA GLY A 307 21.09 15.20 -22.41
C GLY A 307 22.17 14.84 -21.40
N ALA A 308 23.31 14.29 -21.86
CA ALA A 308 24.46 14.00 -20.98
C ALA A 308 25.04 15.26 -20.32
N GLN A 309 25.06 16.40 -21.04
CA GLN A 309 25.45 17.68 -20.46
C GLN A 309 24.51 18.11 -19.35
N LEU A 310 23.20 18.11 -19.61
CA LEU A 310 22.18 18.50 -18.62
C LEU A 310 22.18 17.56 -17.40
N LEU A 311 22.37 16.26 -17.60
CA LEU A 311 22.49 15.29 -16.50
C LEU A 311 23.72 15.56 -15.63
N ARG A 312 24.83 16.03 -16.21
CA ARG A 312 26.02 16.42 -15.45
C ARG A 312 25.72 17.64 -14.57
N GLU A 313 25.08 18.68 -15.10
CA GLU A 313 24.65 19.85 -14.35
C GLU A 313 23.73 19.47 -13.18
N LEU A 314 22.76 18.57 -13.44
CA LEU A 314 21.86 18.04 -12.41
C LEU A 314 22.60 17.21 -11.35
N ALA A 315 23.61 16.42 -11.76
CA ALA A 315 24.42 15.63 -10.82
C ALA A 315 25.29 16.55 -9.94
N GLU A 316 25.85 17.62 -10.48
CA GLU A 316 26.61 18.63 -9.74
C GLU A 316 25.70 19.34 -8.72
N TYR A 317 24.50 19.77 -9.12
CA TYR A 317 23.52 20.35 -8.22
C TYR A 317 23.08 19.36 -7.12
N ALA A 318 22.66 18.16 -7.48
CA ALA A 318 22.21 17.17 -6.51
C ALA A 318 23.33 16.73 -5.54
N SER A 319 24.58 16.75 -5.99
CA SER A 319 25.75 16.41 -5.17
C SER A 319 26.04 17.37 -4.01
N GLN A 320 25.39 18.53 -3.97
CA GLN A 320 25.53 19.49 -2.87
C GLN A 320 24.77 19.03 -1.62
N PHE A 321 23.74 18.20 -1.78
CA PHE A 321 22.91 17.73 -0.65
C PHE A 321 23.59 16.55 0.05
N ARG A 322 23.44 16.50 1.37
CA ARG A 322 23.92 15.42 2.24
C ARG A 322 22.82 14.98 3.17
N ARG A 323 22.88 13.72 3.59
CA ARG A 323 21.94 13.21 4.61
C ARG A 323 22.21 13.90 5.95
N GLU A 324 21.17 14.46 6.52
CA GLU A 324 21.14 15.04 7.86
C GLU A 324 20.09 14.35 8.73
N GLU A 325 20.18 14.52 10.03
CA GLU A 325 19.19 14.00 10.97
C GLU A 325 17.93 14.86 10.94
N LEU A 326 16.78 14.23 10.71
CA LEU A 326 15.48 14.86 10.51
C LEU A 326 14.43 14.16 11.36
N PRO A 327 13.44 14.88 11.92
CA PRO A 327 12.39 14.28 12.71
C PRO A 327 11.45 13.42 11.84
N ALA A 328 10.95 12.31 12.41
CA ALA A 328 10.00 11.44 11.74
C ALA A 328 8.70 12.16 11.29
N SER A 329 8.40 13.32 11.89
CA SER A 329 7.29 14.19 11.52
C SER A 329 7.36 14.74 10.09
N GLU A 330 8.51 14.66 9.43
CA GLU A 330 8.67 15.06 8.02
C GLU A 330 8.25 13.95 7.04
N LEU A 331 8.05 12.71 7.52
CA LEU A 331 7.71 11.60 6.63
C LEU A 331 6.26 11.65 6.16
N VAL A 332 6.08 11.35 4.87
CA VAL A 332 4.80 11.02 4.23
C VAL A 332 4.91 9.60 3.71
N VAL A 333 4.02 8.71 4.16
CA VAL A 333 4.06 7.28 3.81
C VAL A 333 2.77 6.85 3.14
N GLY A 334 2.88 6.32 1.92
CA GLY A 334 1.77 5.76 1.17
C GLY A 334 1.44 4.34 1.64
N MET A 335 0.16 3.98 1.63
CA MET A 335 -0.32 2.67 2.07
C MET A 335 -1.24 2.06 1.03
N LYS A 336 -0.93 0.84 0.61
CA LYS A 336 -1.75 0.08 -0.34
C LYS A 336 -1.61 -1.43 -0.15
N CYS A 337 -2.40 -2.21 -0.87
CA CYS A 337 -2.26 -3.67 -0.89
C CYS A 337 -2.40 -4.23 -2.32
N GLY A 338 -1.86 -5.43 -2.54
CA GLY A 338 -2.02 -6.17 -3.79
C GLY A 338 -1.84 -7.67 -3.57
N GLY A 339 -2.66 -8.48 -4.23
CA GLY A 339 -2.66 -9.93 -4.02
C GLY A 339 -3.07 -10.34 -2.60
N SER A 340 -4.09 -9.69 -2.04
CA SER A 340 -4.59 -9.92 -0.67
C SER A 340 -5.13 -11.35 -0.48
N ASP A 341 -5.01 -11.86 0.74
CA ASP A 341 -5.56 -13.14 1.21
C ASP A 341 -6.38 -12.96 2.50
N GLY A 342 -6.95 -14.03 3.03
CA GLY A 342 -7.77 -14.01 4.24
C GLY A 342 -7.02 -13.58 5.52
N LEU A 343 -5.68 -13.58 5.50
CA LEU A 343 -4.85 -13.12 6.61
C LEU A 343 -4.48 -11.62 6.50
N SER A 344 -4.73 -10.98 5.36
CA SER A 344 -4.36 -9.56 5.12
C SER A 344 -4.94 -8.62 6.18
N GLY A 345 -6.24 -8.75 6.50
CA GLY A 345 -6.90 -7.93 7.52
C GLY A 345 -6.66 -8.40 8.96
N ILE A 346 -5.81 -9.41 9.18
CA ILE A 346 -5.49 -9.97 10.50
C ILE A 346 -4.05 -9.66 10.90
N THR A 347 -3.15 -9.57 9.92
CA THR A 347 -1.71 -9.43 10.14
C THR A 347 -1.17 -8.14 9.53
N ALA A 348 -0.88 -8.12 8.22
CA ALA A 348 -0.17 -7.03 7.57
C ALA A 348 -0.94 -5.71 7.57
N ASN A 349 -2.23 -5.70 7.24
CA ASN A 349 -3.00 -4.45 7.20
C ASN A 349 -3.14 -3.79 8.59
N PRO A 350 -3.54 -4.51 9.66
CA PRO A 350 -3.56 -3.90 10.99
C PRO A 350 -2.17 -3.56 11.52
N ALA A 351 -1.10 -4.29 11.16
CA ALA A 351 0.27 -3.90 11.52
C ALA A 351 0.67 -2.56 10.86
N VAL A 352 0.29 -2.36 9.58
CA VAL A 352 0.42 -1.05 8.90
C VAL A 352 -0.43 0.02 9.59
N GLY A 353 -1.63 -0.32 10.06
CA GLY A 353 -2.48 0.59 10.85
C GLY A 353 -1.80 1.03 12.15
N ARG A 354 -1.19 0.10 12.90
CA ARG A 354 -0.42 0.43 14.10
C ARG A 354 0.80 1.30 13.80
N PHE A 355 1.47 1.04 12.68
CA PHE A 355 2.51 1.93 12.15
C PHE A 355 1.96 3.33 11.84
N SER A 356 0.83 3.42 11.13
CA SER A 356 0.19 4.69 10.77
C SER A 356 -0.11 5.55 11.99
N ASP A 357 -0.73 4.95 13.02
CA ASP A 357 -1.05 5.64 14.27
C ASP A 357 0.22 6.19 14.96
N ARG A 358 1.31 5.42 14.96
CA ARG A 358 2.60 5.83 15.55
C ARG A 358 3.27 6.96 14.78
N LEU A 359 3.29 6.87 13.43
CA LEU A 359 3.86 7.93 12.61
C LEU A 359 3.08 9.24 12.75
N ILE A 360 1.74 9.16 12.81
CA ILE A 360 0.89 10.34 13.02
C ILE A 360 1.07 10.91 14.42
N ALA A 361 1.23 10.07 15.45
CA ALA A 361 1.55 10.51 16.80
C ALA A 361 2.89 11.27 16.87
N LEU A 362 3.86 10.92 16.00
CA LEU A 362 5.11 11.65 15.82
C LEU A 362 4.97 12.92 14.96
N GLY A 363 3.76 13.24 14.46
CA GLY A 363 3.48 14.40 13.60
C GLY A 363 3.75 14.18 12.12
N GLY A 364 3.97 12.94 11.68
CA GLY A 364 4.09 12.57 10.26
C GLY A 364 2.74 12.40 9.56
N SER A 365 2.77 11.94 8.32
CA SER A 365 1.57 11.75 7.50
C SER A 365 1.52 10.38 6.87
N THR A 366 0.31 9.84 6.75
CA THR A 366 0.03 8.63 5.99
C THR A 366 -1.05 8.88 4.95
N VAL A 367 -1.00 8.13 3.84
CA VAL A 367 -1.93 8.27 2.72
C VAL A 367 -2.53 6.91 2.40
N LEU A 368 -3.85 6.79 2.54
CA LEU A 368 -4.60 5.59 2.18
C LEU A 368 -5.29 5.83 0.84
N THR A 369 -5.07 4.94 -0.13
CA THR A 369 -5.69 4.97 -1.46
C THR A 369 -6.47 3.69 -1.76
N GLU A 370 -6.78 3.42 -3.03
CA GLU A 370 -7.56 2.26 -3.50
C GLU A 370 -9.04 2.38 -3.10
N VAL A 371 -9.70 3.46 -3.57
CA VAL A 371 -11.10 3.75 -3.22
C VAL A 371 -12.06 2.57 -3.43
N PRO A 372 -11.95 1.74 -4.51
CA PRO A 372 -12.78 0.55 -4.66
C PRO A 372 -12.61 -0.49 -3.54
N GLU A 373 -11.52 -0.44 -2.76
CA GLU A 373 -11.30 -1.31 -1.60
C GLU A 373 -11.80 -0.69 -0.28
N MET A 374 -12.55 0.41 -0.36
CA MET A 374 -13.26 1.02 0.77
C MET A 374 -14.75 0.70 0.74
N PHE A 375 -15.30 0.23 -0.40
CA PHE A 375 -16.73 -0.06 -0.55
C PHE A 375 -17.19 -1.17 0.40
N GLY A 376 -18.24 -0.90 1.15
CA GLY A 376 -18.76 -1.76 2.21
C GLY A 376 -18.07 -1.58 3.58
N ALA A 377 -17.03 -0.74 3.65
CA ALA A 377 -16.32 -0.38 4.87
C ALA A 377 -16.29 1.14 5.10
N GLU A 378 -17.08 1.92 4.34
CA GLU A 378 -17.05 3.38 4.31
C GLU A 378 -17.29 3.98 5.70
N ASN A 379 -18.24 3.44 6.47
CA ASN A 379 -18.58 3.96 7.79
C ASN A 379 -17.42 3.87 8.79
N ILE A 380 -16.50 2.91 8.63
CA ILE A 380 -15.27 2.80 9.44
C ILE A 380 -14.36 4.01 9.21
N LEU A 381 -14.28 4.48 7.96
CA LEU A 381 -13.48 5.66 7.59
C LEU A 381 -14.25 6.94 7.91
N PHE A 382 -15.49 7.04 7.49
CA PHE A 382 -16.29 8.25 7.60
C PHE A 382 -16.49 8.73 9.03
N SER A 383 -16.64 7.79 9.98
CA SER A 383 -16.73 8.14 11.41
C SER A 383 -15.47 8.81 11.96
N ARG A 384 -14.32 8.67 11.28
CA ARG A 384 -13.03 9.24 11.68
C ARG A 384 -12.64 10.50 10.92
N CYS A 385 -13.48 11.01 10.02
CA CYS A 385 -13.24 12.30 9.40
C CYS A 385 -13.19 13.40 10.45
N GLU A 386 -12.17 14.26 10.42
CA GLU A 386 -11.92 15.30 11.40
C GLU A 386 -13.12 16.24 11.62
N ASN A 387 -13.85 16.50 10.54
CA ASN A 387 -15.03 17.35 10.53
C ASN A 387 -15.96 17.01 9.36
N GLU A 388 -17.15 17.68 9.34
CA GLU A 388 -18.16 17.43 8.31
C GLU A 388 -17.68 17.77 6.88
N VAL A 389 -16.76 18.72 6.71
CA VAL A 389 -16.22 19.08 5.38
C VAL A 389 -15.39 17.93 4.82
N VAL A 390 -14.52 17.34 5.64
CA VAL A 390 -13.70 16.17 5.26
C VAL A 390 -14.61 14.96 5.02
N TYR A 391 -15.62 14.76 5.87
CA TYR A 391 -16.62 13.71 5.67
C TYR A 391 -17.32 13.83 4.32
N ARG A 392 -17.81 15.01 3.95
CA ARG A 392 -18.48 15.23 2.64
C ARG A 392 -17.54 14.95 1.49
N LYS A 393 -16.28 15.41 1.53
CA LYS A 393 -15.26 15.10 0.52
C LYS A 393 -15.05 13.57 0.39
N ALA A 394 -15.03 12.84 1.51
CA ALA A 394 -14.86 11.38 1.51
C ALA A 394 -16.06 10.67 0.89
N VAL A 395 -17.27 11.12 1.19
CA VAL A 395 -18.52 10.62 0.56
C VAL A 395 -18.49 10.89 -0.93
N ASP A 396 -18.14 12.11 -1.36
CA ASP A 396 -18.07 12.49 -2.77
C ASP A 396 -17.05 11.64 -3.53
N MET A 397 -15.86 11.42 -2.96
CA MET A 397 -14.83 10.56 -3.52
C MET A 397 -15.33 9.13 -3.77
N VAL A 398 -15.97 8.52 -2.76
CA VAL A 398 -16.50 7.15 -2.87
C VAL A 398 -17.62 7.07 -3.90
N ASN A 399 -18.55 8.02 -3.88
CA ASN A 399 -19.67 8.06 -4.82
C ASN A 399 -19.20 8.32 -6.26
N ALA A 400 -18.19 9.17 -6.47
CA ALA A 400 -17.59 9.40 -7.78
C ALA A 400 -16.99 8.10 -8.35
N PHE A 401 -16.30 7.29 -7.54
CA PHE A 401 -15.80 6.00 -7.99
C PHE A 401 -16.91 4.97 -8.25
N LYS A 402 -17.96 4.91 -7.42
CA LYS A 402 -19.12 4.05 -7.70
C LYS A 402 -19.78 4.45 -9.03
N LYS A 403 -19.96 5.76 -9.24
CA LYS A 403 -20.48 6.28 -10.50
C LYS A 403 -19.56 5.93 -11.69
N TYR A 404 -18.24 6.03 -11.53
CA TYR A 404 -17.28 5.64 -12.56
C TYR A 404 -17.49 4.18 -13.01
N PHE A 405 -17.69 3.24 -12.07
CA PHE A 405 -18.00 1.85 -12.41
C PHE A 405 -19.30 1.72 -13.23
N THR A 406 -20.38 2.35 -12.75
CA THR A 406 -21.69 2.27 -13.43
C THR A 406 -21.71 2.96 -14.79
N ASP A 407 -21.03 4.08 -14.96
CA ASP A 407 -20.88 4.78 -16.24
C ASP A 407 -20.17 3.89 -17.29
N HIS A 408 -19.29 2.98 -16.85
CA HIS A 408 -18.62 2.00 -17.71
C HIS A 408 -19.35 0.65 -17.79
N GLY A 409 -20.58 0.57 -17.29
CA GLY A 409 -21.39 -0.66 -17.31
C GLY A 409 -20.81 -1.78 -16.43
N GLN A 410 -20.00 -1.45 -15.42
CA GLN A 410 -19.40 -2.39 -14.47
C GLN A 410 -20.16 -2.40 -13.15
N VAL A 411 -20.13 -3.54 -12.45
CA VAL A 411 -20.69 -3.65 -11.11
C VAL A 411 -19.69 -3.16 -10.07
N VAL A 412 -20.15 -2.44 -9.05
CA VAL A 412 -19.28 -1.88 -8.00
C VAL A 412 -18.58 -2.97 -7.15
N TYR A 413 -19.10 -4.20 -7.13
CA TYR A 413 -18.60 -5.36 -6.36
C TYR A 413 -17.85 -6.38 -7.22
N GLU A 414 -17.26 -6.00 -8.37
CA GLU A 414 -16.43 -6.88 -9.20
C GLU A 414 -15.24 -7.48 -8.41
N ASN A 415 -14.60 -6.66 -7.58
CA ASN A 415 -13.61 -7.14 -6.61
C ASN A 415 -14.29 -7.96 -5.50
N PRO A 416 -13.71 -9.04 -4.94
CA PRO A 416 -12.33 -9.50 -5.02
C PRO A 416 -12.01 -10.35 -6.25
N SER A 417 -10.75 -10.28 -6.70
CA SER A 417 -10.25 -11.07 -7.82
C SER A 417 -10.31 -12.58 -7.53
N PRO A 418 -10.25 -13.44 -8.58
CA PRO A 418 -10.18 -14.89 -8.37
C PRO A 418 -9.05 -15.35 -7.45
N GLY A 419 -7.90 -14.65 -7.48
CA GLY A 419 -6.78 -14.91 -6.59
C GLY A 419 -7.09 -14.60 -5.12
N ASN A 420 -7.79 -13.50 -4.85
CA ASN A 420 -8.21 -13.14 -3.50
C ASN A 420 -9.24 -14.15 -2.96
N LYS A 421 -10.22 -14.58 -3.77
CA LYS A 421 -11.21 -15.61 -3.43
C LYS A 421 -10.51 -16.93 -3.07
N LYS A 422 -9.56 -17.38 -3.87
CA LYS A 422 -8.74 -18.56 -3.56
C LYS A 422 -7.94 -18.41 -2.25
N GLY A 423 -7.63 -17.20 -1.85
CA GLY A 423 -6.93 -16.89 -0.60
C GLY A 423 -7.84 -16.75 0.63
N GLY A 424 -9.16 -17.00 0.52
CA GLY A 424 -10.12 -16.99 1.64
C GLY A 424 -11.01 -15.74 1.75
N ILE A 425 -10.82 -14.73 0.89
CA ILE A 425 -11.69 -13.54 0.84
C ILE A 425 -12.96 -13.90 0.06
N THR A 426 -14.15 -13.57 0.59
CA THR A 426 -15.44 -13.99 0.02
C THR A 426 -16.09 -12.89 -0.82
N THR A 427 -16.25 -11.72 -0.27
CA THR A 427 -16.99 -10.57 -0.82
C THR A 427 -16.12 -9.33 -0.84
N LEU A 428 -16.61 -8.24 -1.44
CA LEU A 428 -15.90 -6.97 -1.39
C LEU A 428 -15.88 -6.39 0.03
N GLU A 429 -16.96 -6.50 0.79
CA GLU A 429 -17.02 -6.05 2.19
C GLU A 429 -16.00 -6.79 3.06
N ASP A 430 -15.83 -8.11 2.89
CA ASP A 430 -14.80 -8.91 3.59
C ASP A 430 -13.39 -8.38 3.28
N LYS A 431 -13.14 -8.01 2.00
CA LYS A 431 -11.89 -7.40 1.58
C LYS A 431 -11.71 -6.01 2.17
N SER A 432 -12.71 -5.15 2.02
CA SER A 432 -12.65 -3.74 2.39
C SER A 432 -12.51 -3.54 3.90
N CYS A 433 -13.27 -4.28 4.72
CA CYS A 433 -13.13 -4.25 6.18
C CYS A 433 -11.70 -4.64 6.64
N GLY A 434 -11.02 -5.51 5.88
CA GLY A 434 -9.61 -5.82 6.11
C GLY A 434 -8.66 -4.74 5.58
N CYS A 435 -8.98 -4.12 4.43
CA CYS A 435 -8.10 -3.16 3.75
C CYS A 435 -8.03 -1.82 4.47
N VAL A 436 -9.17 -1.28 4.94
CA VAL A 436 -9.23 0.04 5.61
C VAL A 436 -8.46 0.08 6.93
N GLN A 437 -8.13 -1.08 7.50
CA GLN A 437 -7.33 -1.18 8.73
C GLN A 437 -5.91 -0.64 8.56
N LYS A 438 -5.38 -0.55 7.32
CA LYS A 438 -4.11 0.11 7.04
C LYS A 438 -4.07 1.58 7.53
N GLY A 439 -5.23 2.25 7.56
CA GLY A 439 -5.38 3.62 8.05
C GLY A 439 -5.39 3.76 9.58
N GLY A 440 -5.19 2.67 10.34
CA GLY A 440 -5.17 2.70 11.81
C GLY A 440 -6.43 3.30 12.43
N SER A 441 -6.25 4.07 13.51
CA SER A 441 -7.31 4.73 14.28
C SER A 441 -7.32 6.26 14.17
N ALA A 442 -6.27 6.85 13.59
CA ALA A 442 -6.13 8.31 13.46
C ALA A 442 -7.30 8.96 12.71
N GLN A 443 -7.55 10.24 13.00
CA GLN A 443 -8.51 11.03 12.25
C GLN A 443 -8.05 11.26 10.81
N ILE A 444 -9.02 11.23 9.88
CA ILE A 444 -8.81 11.60 8.48
C ILE A 444 -8.88 13.12 8.40
N VAL A 445 -7.76 13.74 8.03
CA VAL A 445 -7.60 15.22 8.02
C VAL A 445 -7.84 15.84 6.66
N ASP A 446 -7.72 15.07 5.57
CA ASP A 446 -8.06 15.53 4.22
C ASP A 446 -8.40 14.37 3.27
N VAL A 447 -9.01 14.74 2.14
CA VAL A 447 -9.32 13.87 1.00
C VAL A 447 -8.76 14.53 -0.25
N LEU A 448 -7.83 13.86 -0.90
CA LEU A 448 -7.05 14.35 -2.03
C LEU A 448 -7.59 13.78 -3.35
N SER A 449 -7.60 14.60 -4.38
CA SER A 449 -7.85 14.18 -5.75
C SER A 449 -6.63 13.43 -6.32
N TYR A 450 -6.79 12.75 -7.45
CA TYR A 450 -5.68 12.08 -8.15
C TYR A 450 -4.50 13.03 -8.41
N ALA A 451 -3.30 12.58 -8.06
CA ALA A 451 -2.03 13.33 -8.13
C ALA A 451 -2.04 14.68 -7.35
N GLU A 452 -2.90 14.84 -6.37
CA GLU A 452 -2.90 16.00 -5.46
C GLU A 452 -1.91 15.79 -4.31
N PRO A 453 -1.03 16.77 -4.03
CA PRO A 453 -0.01 16.61 -2.99
C PRO A 453 -0.61 16.68 -1.58
N VAL A 454 -0.04 15.90 -0.66
CA VAL A 454 -0.32 16.02 0.78
C VAL A 454 0.10 17.39 1.29
N THR A 455 -0.83 18.11 1.92
CA THR A 455 -0.58 19.42 2.52
C THR A 455 -0.91 19.45 4.01
N LYS A 456 -1.70 18.49 4.51
CA LYS A 456 -2.06 18.37 5.92
C LYS A 456 -1.39 17.16 6.56
N LYS A 457 -0.81 17.36 7.74
CA LYS A 457 -0.23 16.27 8.54
C LYS A 457 -1.32 15.43 9.18
N GLY A 458 -1.16 14.10 9.13
CA GLY A 458 -2.12 13.13 9.62
C GLY A 458 -2.49 12.09 8.56
N LEU A 459 -3.63 11.39 8.74
CA LEU A 459 -4.15 10.44 7.77
C LEU A 459 -4.91 11.18 6.66
N ASN A 460 -4.47 11.00 5.43
CA ASN A 460 -5.11 11.53 4.23
C ASN A 460 -5.71 10.37 3.40
N LEU A 461 -6.87 10.57 2.79
CA LEU A 461 -7.40 9.69 1.75
C LEU A 461 -7.00 10.23 0.38
N LEU A 462 -6.65 9.34 -0.56
CA LEU A 462 -6.28 9.70 -1.93
C LEU A 462 -7.19 8.98 -2.92
N SER A 463 -7.77 9.75 -3.82
CA SER A 463 -8.66 9.26 -4.87
C SER A 463 -7.88 8.50 -5.94
N GLY A 464 -7.65 7.19 -5.72
CA GLY A 464 -6.94 6.32 -6.65
C GLY A 464 -7.67 4.98 -6.88
N PRO A 465 -7.46 4.34 -8.05
CA PRO A 465 -8.06 3.04 -8.38
C PRO A 465 -7.41 1.89 -7.60
N GLY A 466 -7.99 0.69 -7.72
CA GLY A 466 -7.41 -0.54 -7.14
C GLY A 466 -6.26 -1.15 -7.96
N ASN A 467 -5.89 -0.58 -9.11
CA ASN A 467 -4.75 -1.07 -9.91
C ASN A 467 -3.43 -0.75 -9.21
N ASP A 468 -2.59 -1.78 -8.99
CA ASP A 468 -1.36 -1.68 -8.21
C ASP A 468 -0.39 -0.61 -8.72
N LEU A 469 -0.17 -0.54 -10.04
CA LEU A 469 0.78 0.38 -10.64
C LEU A 469 0.25 1.82 -10.58
N VAL A 470 -1.01 2.01 -10.95
CA VAL A 470 -1.64 3.34 -10.99
C VAL A 470 -1.71 3.95 -9.59
N SER A 471 -2.19 3.19 -8.60
CA SER A 471 -2.33 3.67 -7.23
C SER A 471 -0.98 3.94 -6.54
N ALA A 472 0.06 3.13 -6.83
CA ALA A 472 1.40 3.38 -6.28
C ALA A 472 2.09 4.60 -6.94
N THR A 473 1.85 4.81 -8.24
CA THR A 473 2.31 6.03 -8.93
C THR A 473 1.61 7.26 -8.37
N ASP A 474 0.31 7.17 -8.13
CA ASP A 474 -0.50 8.24 -7.53
C ASP A 474 -0.05 8.58 -6.09
N LEU A 475 0.23 7.58 -5.26
CA LEU A 475 0.83 7.79 -3.93
C LEU A 475 2.18 8.52 -4.01
N THR A 476 3.03 8.15 -4.98
CA THR A 476 4.29 8.86 -5.21
C THR A 476 4.02 10.30 -5.63
N ALA A 477 3.10 10.54 -6.57
CA ALA A 477 2.70 11.87 -7.01
C ALA A 477 2.12 12.71 -5.88
N ALA A 478 1.37 12.11 -4.95
CA ALA A 478 0.89 12.78 -3.75
C ALA A 478 2.01 13.16 -2.74
N GLY A 479 3.26 12.76 -3.01
CA GLY A 479 4.44 13.11 -2.21
C GLY A 479 4.83 12.06 -1.18
N ALA A 480 4.32 10.83 -1.28
CA ALA A 480 4.74 9.75 -0.40
C ALA A 480 6.23 9.41 -0.62
N HIS A 481 7.04 9.60 0.40
CA HIS A 481 8.47 9.31 0.37
C HIS A 481 8.77 7.83 0.15
N LEU A 482 7.93 6.96 0.69
CA LEU A 482 7.95 5.50 0.51
C LEU A 482 6.53 4.95 0.58
N ILE A 483 6.35 3.71 0.10
CA ILE A 483 5.06 3.03 0.04
C ILE A 483 5.13 1.72 0.83
N LEU A 484 4.17 1.49 1.73
CA LEU A 484 3.93 0.22 2.38
C LEU A 484 2.93 -0.59 1.55
N PHE A 485 3.37 -1.71 1.03
CA PHE A 485 2.62 -2.58 0.13
C PHE A 485 2.37 -3.93 0.77
N THR A 486 1.18 -4.15 1.32
CA THR A 486 0.82 -5.43 1.94
C THR A 486 0.42 -6.46 0.88
N THR A 487 0.83 -7.72 1.06
CA THR A 487 0.53 -8.79 0.10
C THR A 487 0.47 -10.17 0.75
N GLY A 488 -0.51 -10.98 0.35
CA GLY A 488 -0.62 -12.40 0.74
C GLY A 488 0.01 -13.36 -0.26
N ARG A 489 0.26 -12.91 -1.50
CA ARG A 489 0.75 -13.72 -2.61
C ARG A 489 2.12 -13.30 -3.15
N GLY A 490 2.49 -12.04 -2.94
CA GLY A 490 3.74 -11.44 -3.40
C GLY A 490 3.66 -10.88 -4.81
N THR A 491 4.46 -9.82 -5.04
CA THR A 491 4.70 -9.21 -6.35
C THR A 491 6.11 -8.62 -6.37
N PRO A 492 6.84 -8.66 -7.52
CA PRO A 492 8.14 -7.99 -7.65
C PRO A 492 8.01 -6.48 -7.90
N PHE A 493 6.82 -5.98 -8.23
CA PHE A 493 6.56 -4.58 -8.57
C PHE A 493 7.20 -3.58 -7.59
N GLY A 494 7.74 -2.46 -8.09
CA GLY A 494 8.18 -1.30 -7.33
C GLY A 494 7.74 -0.01 -8.00
N ALA A 495 7.35 0.99 -7.22
CA ALA A 495 7.00 2.34 -7.65
C ALA A 495 8.27 3.23 -7.72
N PRO A 496 8.17 4.49 -8.23
CA PRO A 496 9.29 5.44 -8.18
C PRO A 496 9.76 5.72 -6.74
N ALA A 497 8.84 5.80 -5.79
CA ALA A 497 9.18 5.82 -4.36
C ALA A 497 9.53 4.41 -3.85
N PRO A 498 10.51 4.26 -2.93
CA PRO A 498 10.82 2.99 -2.29
C PRO A 498 9.57 2.24 -1.85
N THR A 499 9.45 0.96 -2.23
CA THR A 499 8.24 0.16 -2.02
C THR A 499 8.53 -1.01 -1.11
N VAL A 500 8.14 -0.91 0.16
CA VAL A 500 8.30 -1.93 1.19
C VAL A 500 7.21 -2.99 1.06
N LYS A 501 7.58 -4.22 0.71
CA LYS A 501 6.65 -5.35 0.60
C LYS A 501 6.46 -6.05 1.94
N ILE A 502 5.21 -6.09 2.41
CA ILE A 502 4.84 -6.66 3.71
C ILE A 502 4.03 -7.94 3.49
N ALA A 503 4.60 -9.08 3.83
CA ALA A 503 3.90 -10.37 3.74
C ALA A 503 2.88 -10.54 4.87
N THR A 504 1.68 -11.01 4.52
CA THR A 504 0.62 -11.38 5.47
C THR A 504 0.90 -12.68 6.21
N ASN A 505 1.84 -13.48 5.70
CA ASN A 505 2.14 -14.82 6.22
C ASN A 505 3.63 -15.16 6.03
N SER A 506 4.19 -15.89 7.01
CA SER A 506 5.60 -16.26 7.01
C SER A 506 5.99 -17.23 5.89
N GLN A 507 5.05 -18.03 5.37
CA GLN A 507 5.33 -18.93 4.26
C GLN A 507 5.70 -18.14 3.00
N LEU A 508 4.98 -17.05 2.71
CA LEU A 508 5.31 -16.14 1.61
C LEU A 508 6.68 -15.50 1.84
N ALA A 509 6.90 -14.93 3.03
CA ALA A 509 8.16 -14.26 3.37
C ALA A 509 9.37 -15.19 3.22
N MET A 510 9.25 -16.44 3.68
CA MET A 510 10.33 -17.45 3.54
C MET A 510 10.54 -17.89 2.09
N ARG A 511 9.46 -18.06 1.31
CA ARG A 511 9.53 -18.54 -0.08
C ARG A 511 10.00 -17.46 -1.06
N LYS A 512 9.66 -16.19 -0.81
CA LYS A 512 9.92 -15.06 -1.70
C LYS A 512 10.80 -14.00 -1.03
N LYS A 513 11.92 -14.45 -0.46
CA LYS A 513 12.91 -13.59 0.18
C LYS A 513 13.46 -12.48 -0.73
N ASN A 514 13.40 -12.69 -2.04
CA ASN A 514 13.80 -11.72 -3.05
C ASN A 514 12.67 -10.76 -3.48
N TRP A 515 11.53 -10.75 -2.81
CA TRP A 515 10.41 -9.84 -3.06
C TRP A 515 9.90 -9.17 -1.78
N ILE A 516 10.08 -9.81 -0.62
CA ILE A 516 9.44 -9.44 0.65
C ILE A 516 10.46 -8.83 1.59
N ASP A 517 10.21 -7.60 1.99
CA ASP A 517 11.02 -6.83 2.92
C ASP A 517 10.66 -7.11 4.39
N PHE A 518 9.36 -7.25 4.67
CA PHE A 518 8.85 -7.36 6.04
C PHE A 518 7.86 -8.52 6.19
N ASN A 519 8.02 -9.31 7.25
CA ASN A 519 7.11 -10.41 7.57
C ASN A 519 6.17 -10.00 8.72
N ALA A 520 4.86 -9.85 8.43
CA ALA A 520 3.82 -9.67 9.44
C ALA A 520 3.10 -10.98 9.81
N GLY A 521 3.42 -12.09 9.16
CA GLY A 521 2.85 -13.41 9.46
C GLY A 521 3.16 -13.92 10.85
N THR A 522 4.20 -13.41 11.48
CA THR A 522 4.60 -13.65 12.89
C THR A 522 3.50 -13.31 13.89
N VAL A 523 2.61 -12.35 13.56
CA VAL A 523 1.42 -12.03 14.36
C VAL A 523 0.45 -13.22 14.42
N ALA A 524 0.11 -13.82 13.26
CA ALA A 524 -0.76 -15.00 13.21
C ALA A 524 -0.13 -16.23 13.90
N GLU A 525 1.18 -16.30 13.93
CA GLU A 525 1.93 -17.34 14.63
C GLU A 525 2.01 -17.13 16.16
N GLY A 526 1.49 -16.01 16.66
CA GLY A 526 1.54 -15.63 18.08
C GLY A 526 2.95 -15.30 18.59
N LYS A 527 3.90 -15.03 17.70
CA LYS A 527 5.29 -14.67 18.05
C LYS A 527 5.42 -13.22 18.48
N GLU A 528 4.56 -12.35 17.98
CA GLU A 528 4.47 -10.94 18.35
C GLU A 528 3.02 -10.48 18.36
N THR A 529 2.72 -9.39 19.04
CA THR A 529 1.44 -8.67 18.99
C THR A 529 1.39 -7.75 17.77
N LEU A 530 0.22 -7.21 17.46
CA LEU A 530 0.08 -6.18 16.42
C LEU A 530 0.85 -4.90 16.77
N ASP A 531 0.90 -4.54 18.07
CA ASP A 531 1.65 -3.36 18.52
C ASP A 531 3.15 -3.55 18.35
N GLU A 532 3.69 -4.69 18.77
CA GLU A 532 5.10 -5.04 18.55
C GLU A 532 5.45 -5.07 17.06
N ALA A 533 4.55 -5.59 16.19
CA ALA A 533 4.71 -5.57 14.75
C ALA A 533 4.70 -4.14 14.18
N GLY A 534 3.83 -3.27 14.71
CA GLY A 534 3.76 -1.85 14.36
C GLY A 534 5.02 -1.08 14.73
N ASP A 535 5.57 -1.31 15.93
CA ASP A 535 6.83 -0.71 16.39
C ASP A 535 8.01 -1.16 15.51
N ARG A 536 8.12 -2.46 15.25
CA ARG A 536 9.15 -3.03 14.38
C ARG A 536 9.04 -2.52 12.94
N LEU A 537 7.81 -2.31 12.44
CA LEU A 537 7.60 -1.73 11.12
C LEU A 537 8.00 -0.25 11.08
N LEU A 538 7.73 0.52 12.14
CA LEU A 538 8.20 1.91 12.24
C LEU A 538 9.73 1.99 12.23
N ASP A 539 10.41 1.15 12.99
CA ASP A 539 11.89 1.11 13.00
C ASP A 539 12.45 0.74 11.62
N TYR A 540 11.83 -0.22 10.93
CA TYR A 540 12.21 -0.60 9.57
C TYR A 540 11.98 0.55 8.56
N VAL A 541 10.85 1.24 8.63
CA VAL A 541 10.55 2.41 7.78
C VAL A 541 11.59 3.52 7.99
N LEU A 542 11.99 3.79 9.24
CA LEU A 542 13.03 4.77 9.55
C LEU A 542 14.41 4.36 9.00
N SER A 543 14.71 3.06 8.98
CA SER A 543 15.93 2.53 8.35
C SER A 543 15.90 2.75 6.82
N VAL A 544 14.78 2.43 6.16
CA VAL A 544 14.59 2.70 4.71
C VAL A 544 14.68 4.20 4.44
N ALA A 545 14.06 5.03 5.25
CA ALA A 545 14.14 6.50 5.13
C ALA A 545 15.58 7.02 5.33
N SER A 546 16.39 6.30 6.11
CA SER A 546 17.82 6.61 6.34
C SER A 546 18.76 6.06 5.26
N GLY A 547 18.25 5.36 4.26
CA GLY A 547 19.03 4.93 3.09
C GLY A 547 19.16 3.42 2.90
N GLU A 548 18.53 2.58 3.76
CA GLU A 548 18.41 1.16 3.47
C GLU A 548 17.55 0.97 2.22
N GLU A 549 18.06 0.19 1.26
CA GLU A 549 17.34 -0.10 0.02
C GLU A 549 16.30 -1.19 0.24
N THR A 550 15.10 -0.98 -0.28
CA THR A 550 14.10 -2.04 -0.38
C THR A 550 14.52 -3.09 -1.43
N ILE A 551 13.99 -4.29 -1.33
CA ILE A 551 14.26 -5.36 -2.30
C ILE A 551 13.84 -4.95 -3.72
N SER A 552 12.76 -4.19 -3.87
CA SER A 552 12.35 -3.67 -5.19
C SER A 552 13.36 -2.69 -5.77
N GLU A 553 13.98 -1.85 -4.96
CA GLU A 553 15.07 -0.94 -5.39
C GLU A 553 16.31 -1.72 -5.81
N GLN A 554 16.73 -2.72 -5.03
CA GLN A 554 17.88 -3.59 -5.36
C GLN A 554 17.72 -4.33 -6.68
N HIS A 555 16.47 -4.61 -7.09
CA HIS A 555 16.14 -5.21 -8.38
C HIS A 555 15.86 -4.19 -9.49
N GLY A 556 15.95 -2.89 -9.22
CA GLY A 556 15.68 -1.83 -10.19
C GLY A 556 14.21 -1.73 -10.62
N CYS A 557 13.28 -2.27 -9.81
CA CYS A 557 11.85 -2.19 -10.10
C CYS A 557 11.32 -0.79 -9.74
N ARG A 558 10.97 0.01 -10.77
CA ARG A 558 10.50 1.41 -10.64
C ARG A 558 9.54 1.75 -11.78
N GLU A 559 8.40 1.07 -11.78
CA GLU A 559 7.41 1.25 -12.82
C GLU A 559 6.45 2.38 -12.48
N ILE A 560 5.95 3.06 -13.51
CA ILE A 560 4.82 4.00 -13.42
C ILE A 560 3.66 3.55 -14.29
N ALA A 561 2.45 3.90 -13.87
CA ALA A 561 1.26 3.84 -14.70
C ALA A 561 0.36 5.04 -14.40
N ILE A 562 -0.24 5.58 -15.46
CA ILE A 562 -1.08 6.77 -15.40
C ILE A 562 -2.53 6.34 -15.55
N PHE A 563 -3.42 6.88 -14.72
CA PHE A 563 -4.85 6.64 -14.83
C PHE A 563 -5.37 7.19 -16.15
N LYS A 564 -6.16 6.40 -16.86
CA LYS A 564 -6.71 6.74 -18.16
C LYS A 564 -8.15 6.26 -18.27
N ASP A 565 -9.01 7.11 -18.73
CA ASP A 565 -10.44 6.85 -18.92
C ASP A 565 -10.86 6.91 -20.40
N GLY A 566 -10.33 7.87 -21.15
CA GLY A 566 -10.70 8.09 -22.54
C GLY A 566 -9.99 7.18 -23.55
N VAL A 567 -10.30 7.42 -24.83
CA VAL A 567 -9.64 6.75 -25.95
C VAL A 567 -8.35 7.46 -26.35
N THR A 568 -7.43 6.74 -26.96
CA THR A 568 -6.25 7.29 -27.63
C THR A 568 -6.59 7.43 -29.13
N LEU A 569 -6.30 8.58 -29.73
CA LEU A 569 -6.55 8.89 -31.15
C LEU A 569 -5.52 8.23 -32.05
#